data_ef13936f345a968c087d6d6b6e132671
#
_entry.id   ef13936f345a968c087d6d6b6e132671
#
_cell.length_a   1.000
_cell.length_b   1.000
_cell.length_c   1.000
_cell.angle_alpha   90.00
_cell.angle_beta   90.00
_cell.angle_gamma   90.00
#
_symmetry.space_group_name_H-M   'P 1'
#
loop_
_entity.id
_entity.type
_entity.pdbx_description
1 polymer ?
#
loop_
_entity_poly.entity_id
_entity_poly.type
_entity_poly.pdbx_seq_one_letter_code
_entity_poly.pdbx_strand_id
1 'polypeptide(L)'
;METEKIVEAYLQHVPQAVFEKAKGIKVLITDVDGVLTDGGILYDNQGMEFKKYNVKDGLIVQHLKKAGFLVGAITGRASQVVENRCEELRFDFHYHGVKDKFKKLSELLETMELTLDEVAYLGDDLIDLPVLTKVGLSIAPADAVPYVCAAVDYVSPLSGGKGVFREAADLLLHAKGQLVPLIESLAKKEA
;
A
#
# COMPACT_ATOMS: atom_id res chain seq x y z
N MET A 1 3.11 21.29 -16.57
CA MET A 1 3.69 22.45 -15.79
C MET A 1 2.92 22.75 -14.51
N GLU A 2 1.59 23.02 -14.53
CA GLU A 2 0.85 23.29 -13.29
C GLU A 2 0.61 22.01 -12.46
N THR A 3 0.13 20.95 -13.09
CA THR A 3 -0.07 19.64 -12.46
C THR A 3 1.22 19.08 -11.85
N GLU A 4 2.31 19.20 -12.53
CA GLU A 4 3.64 18.76 -12.07
C GLU A 4 4.05 19.46 -10.77
N LYS A 5 3.93 20.80 -10.71
CA LYS A 5 4.21 21.56 -9.50
C LYS A 5 3.33 21.17 -8.31
N ILE A 6 2.06 20.84 -8.57
CA ILE A 6 1.14 20.37 -7.52
C ILE A 6 1.59 19.00 -7.00
N VAL A 7 1.97 18.08 -7.89
CA VAL A 7 2.47 16.76 -7.51
C VAL A 7 3.79 16.85 -6.75
N GLU A 8 4.74 17.68 -7.22
CA GLU A 8 5.99 17.94 -6.51
C GLU A 8 5.75 18.53 -5.11
N ALA A 9 4.86 19.51 -4.98
CA ALA A 9 4.50 20.09 -3.69
C ALA A 9 3.80 19.08 -2.77
N TYR A 10 2.96 18.18 -3.32
CA TYR A 10 2.30 17.13 -2.57
C TYR A 10 3.29 16.10 -2.01
N LEU A 11 4.29 15.71 -2.79
CA LEU A 11 5.27 14.69 -2.42
C LEU A 11 6.60 15.29 -1.89
N GLN A 12 6.71 16.60 -1.67
CA GLN A 12 7.95 17.27 -1.25
C GLN A 12 8.54 16.78 0.07
N HIS A 13 7.71 16.17 0.93
CA HIS A 13 8.14 15.61 2.22
C HIS A 13 8.76 14.23 2.10
N VAL A 14 8.64 13.57 0.93
CA VAL A 14 9.22 12.25 0.68
C VAL A 14 10.73 12.39 0.41
N PRO A 15 11.61 11.69 1.14
CA PRO A 15 13.04 11.75 0.90
C PRO A 15 13.45 11.29 -0.51
N GLN A 16 14.46 11.92 -1.10
CA GLN A 16 14.96 11.53 -2.42
C GLN A 16 15.38 10.06 -2.51
N ALA A 17 15.96 9.51 -1.46
CA ALA A 17 16.34 8.09 -1.40
C ALA A 17 15.14 7.15 -1.56
N VAL A 18 13.97 7.54 -1.06
CA VAL A 18 12.72 6.78 -1.20
C VAL A 18 12.22 6.79 -2.65
N PHE A 19 12.32 7.93 -3.34
CA PHE A 19 12.03 8.00 -4.78
C PHE A 19 12.95 7.10 -5.61
N GLU A 20 14.23 7.04 -5.29
CA GLU A 20 15.18 6.17 -6.01
C GLU A 20 14.81 4.68 -5.82
N LYS A 21 14.48 4.27 -4.60
CA LYS A 21 13.97 2.92 -4.32
C LYS A 21 12.66 2.63 -5.09
N ALA A 22 11.73 3.58 -5.09
CA ALA A 22 10.43 3.43 -5.75
C ALA A 22 10.52 3.14 -7.26
N LYS A 23 11.59 3.56 -7.94
CA LYS A 23 11.81 3.30 -9.37
C LYS A 23 11.94 1.81 -9.70
N GLY A 24 12.50 1.01 -8.79
CA GLY A 24 12.69 -0.44 -8.97
C GLY A 24 11.44 -1.28 -8.69
N ILE A 25 10.43 -0.71 -8.05
CA ILE A 25 9.26 -1.45 -7.55
C ILE A 25 8.36 -1.93 -8.70
N LYS A 26 7.90 -3.17 -8.59
CA LYS A 26 6.95 -3.82 -9.51
C LYS A 26 5.67 -4.27 -8.81
N VAL A 27 5.71 -4.50 -7.50
CA VAL A 27 4.55 -4.95 -6.72
C VAL A 27 4.38 -4.11 -5.46
N LEU A 28 3.14 -3.67 -5.20
CA LEU A 28 2.73 -3.00 -3.97
C LEU A 28 1.91 -3.97 -3.13
N ILE A 29 2.40 -4.29 -1.95
CA ILE A 29 1.73 -5.18 -0.99
C ILE A 29 1.41 -4.38 0.27
N THR A 30 0.23 -4.63 0.84
CA THR A 30 -0.20 -3.93 2.05
C THR A 30 -0.67 -4.92 3.12
N ASP A 31 -0.42 -4.61 4.38
CA ASP A 31 -1.29 -5.09 5.45
C ASP A 31 -2.65 -4.38 5.37
N VAL A 32 -3.60 -4.79 6.15
CA VAL A 32 -4.97 -4.26 6.11
C VAL A 32 -5.32 -3.51 7.38
N ASP A 33 -5.25 -4.18 8.54
CA ASP A 33 -5.61 -3.58 9.82
C ASP A 33 -4.48 -2.64 10.29
N GLY A 34 -4.77 -1.36 10.46
CA GLY A 34 -3.78 -0.33 10.77
C GLY A 34 -3.14 0.33 9.55
N VAL A 35 -3.37 -0.18 8.32
CA VAL A 35 -2.89 0.44 7.06
C VAL A 35 -4.05 0.90 6.19
N LEU A 36 -4.88 -0.02 5.68
CA LEU A 36 -6.09 0.30 4.91
C LEU A 36 -7.26 0.73 5.80
N THR A 37 -7.20 0.38 7.09
CA THR A 37 -8.12 0.78 8.16
C THR A 37 -7.36 1.53 9.24
N ASP A 38 -8.07 2.09 10.20
CA ASP A 38 -7.51 2.71 11.41
C ASP A 38 -7.18 1.70 12.53
N GLY A 39 -7.13 0.39 12.20
CA GLY A 39 -6.88 -0.68 13.15
C GLY A 39 -8.07 -1.02 14.07
N GLY A 40 -9.12 -0.22 14.07
CA GLY A 40 -10.32 -0.44 14.86
C GLY A 40 -11.13 -1.65 14.37
N ILE A 41 -11.57 -2.48 15.30
CA ILE A 41 -12.45 -3.63 15.04
C ILE A 41 -13.77 -3.38 15.74
N LEU A 42 -14.85 -3.35 14.97
CA LEU A 42 -16.20 -3.15 15.47
C LEU A 42 -17.00 -4.44 15.30
N TYR A 43 -17.69 -4.84 16.35
CA TYR A 43 -18.63 -5.96 16.32
C TYR A 43 -20.02 -5.50 16.76
N ASP A 44 -21.04 -6.02 16.14
CA ASP A 44 -22.38 -5.94 16.70
C ASP A 44 -22.63 -7.06 17.75
N ASN A 45 -23.82 -7.06 18.36
CA ASN A 45 -24.19 -8.06 19.38
C ASN A 45 -24.36 -9.48 18.79
N GLN A 46 -24.33 -9.63 17.48
CA GLN A 46 -24.44 -10.91 16.77
C GLN A 46 -23.08 -11.41 16.28
N GLY A 47 -22.00 -10.65 16.54
CA GLY A 47 -20.63 -10.94 16.12
C GLY A 47 -20.32 -10.56 14.66
N MET A 48 -21.17 -9.75 14.02
CA MET A 48 -20.89 -9.21 12.70
C MET A 48 -19.78 -8.16 12.80
N GLU A 49 -18.72 -8.36 12.03
CA GLU A 49 -17.57 -7.45 11.97
C GLU A 49 -17.81 -6.30 10.99
N PHE A 50 -17.43 -5.09 11.39
CA PHE A 50 -17.43 -3.91 10.53
C PHE A 50 -16.04 -3.29 10.50
N LYS A 51 -15.64 -2.81 9.31
CA LYS A 51 -14.40 -2.06 9.10
C LYS A 51 -14.67 -0.83 8.24
N LYS A 52 -13.91 0.23 8.52
CA LYS A 52 -13.98 1.48 7.79
C LYS A 52 -12.77 1.61 6.86
N TYR A 53 -13.02 1.62 5.57
CA TYR A 53 -12.01 1.83 4.53
C TYR A 53 -12.04 3.25 3.96
N ASN A 54 -10.92 3.71 3.45
CA ASN A 54 -10.83 4.97 2.73
C ASN A 54 -11.09 4.73 1.23
N VAL A 55 -12.03 5.44 0.66
CA VAL A 55 -12.38 5.32 -0.76
C VAL A 55 -11.23 5.75 -1.68
N LYS A 56 -10.36 6.68 -1.23
CA LYS A 56 -9.20 7.14 -2.00
C LYS A 56 -8.16 6.04 -2.22
N ASP A 57 -7.99 5.15 -1.23
CA ASP A 57 -7.09 4.00 -1.34
C ASP A 57 -7.59 3.00 -2.40
N GLY A 58 -8.92 2.82 -2.49
CA GLY A 58 -9.50 1.92 -3.48
C GLY A 58 -9.41 2.43 -4.91
N LEU A 59 -9.63 3.73 -5.11
CA LEU A 59 -9.63 4.34 -6.43
C LEU A 59 -8.31 4.14 -7.19
N ILE A 60 -7.18 4.22 -6.50
CA ILE A 60 -5.86 4.20 -7.14
C ILE A 60 -5.43 2.80 -7.61
N VAL A 61 -5.99 1.73 -7.05
CA VAL A 61 -5.61 0.34 -7.37
C VAL A 61 -5.66 0.07 -8.88
N GLN A 62 -6.76 0.45 -9.54
CA GLN A 62 -6.92 0.24 -10.98
C GLN A 62 -5.89 1.02 -11.81
N HIS A 63 -5.43 2.16 -11.33
CA HIS A 63 -4.43 2.97 -12.01
C HIS A 63 -3.03 2.39 -11.84
N LEU A 64 -2.69 1.86 -10.64
CA LEU A 64 -1.46 1.09 -10.43
C LEU A 64 -1.37 -0.10 -11.37
N LYS A 65 -2.44 -0.90 -11.47
CA LYS A 65 -2.50 -2.07 -12.36
C LYS A 65 -2.33 -1.68 -13.84
N LYS A 66 -2.99 -0.61 -14.30
CA LYS A 66 -2.79 -0.07 -15.65
C LYS A 66 -1.38 0.44 -15.90
N ALA A 67 -0.70 0.87 -14.86
CA ALA A 67 0.69 1.30 -14.87
C ALA A 67 1.69 0.12 -14.84
N GLY A 68 1.21 -1.11 -14.78
CA GLY A 68 2.01 -2.34 -14.78
C GLY A 68 2.45 -2.82 -13.40
N PHE A 69 1.92 -2.25 -12.31
CA PHE A 69 2.16 -2.77 -10.98
C PHE A 69 1.22 -3.93 -10.66
N LEU A 70 1.73 -4.93 -9.95
CA LEU A 70 0.91 -5.87 -9.20
C LEU A 70 0.52 -5.24 -7.87
N VAL A 71 -0.69 -5.53 -7.41
CA VAL A 71 -1.22 -4.99 -6.14
C VAL A 71 -1.85 -6.11 -5.33
N GLY A 72 -1.43 -6.25 -4.07
CA GLY A 72 -1.97 -7.30 -3.21
C GLY A 72 -1.98 -6.97 -1.72
N ALA A 73 -2.56 -7.88 -0.93
CA ALA A 73 -2.61 -7.78 0.51
C ALA A 73 -2.16 -9.08 1.19
N ILE A 74 -1.45 -8.95 2.32
CA ILE A 74 -1.08 -10.05 3.22
C ILE A 74 -1.44 -9.62 4.63
N THR A 75 -2.51 -10.19 5.19
CA THR A 75 -3.02 -9.82 6.53
C THR A 75 -2.99 -10.98 7.52
N GLY A 76 -2.68 -10.65 8.77
CA GLY A 76 -2.61 -11.61 9.87
C GLY A 76 -3.98 -12.15 10.33
N ARG A 77 -5.06 -11.41 10.06
CA ARG A 77 -6.42 -11.79 10.44
C ARG A 77 -7.18 -12.41 9.27
N ALA A 78 -7.96 -13.44 9.56
CA ALA A 78 -9.00 -13.94 8.64
C ALA A 78 -10.28 -13.15 8.91
N SER A 79 -10.78 -12.43 7.91
CA SER A 79 -11.98 -11.58 8.02
C SER A 79 -12.69 -11.52 6.67
N GLN A 80 -13.97 -11.90 6.66
CA GLN A 80 -14.79 -11.85 5.45
C GLN A 80 -14.94 -10.43 4.91
N VAL A 81 -14.98 -9.43 5.80
CA VAL A 81 -15.06 -8.01 5.40
C VAL A 81 -13.81 -7.58 4.63
N VAL A 82 -12.64 -8.10 5.03
CA VAL A 82 -11.37 -7.83 4.34
C VAL A 82 -11.32 -8.54 2.99
N GLU A 83 -11.74 -9.81 2.93
CA GLU A 83 -11.81 -10.59 1.69
C GLU A 83 -12.69 -9.88 0.66
N ASN A 84 -13.94 -9.54 1.05
CA ASN A 84 -14.87 -8.81 0.20
C ASN A 84 -14.27 -7.49 -0.31
N ARG A 85 -13.52 -6.77 0.54
CA ARG A 85 -12.89 -5.51 0.13
C ARG A 85 -11.77 -5.71 -0.88
N CYS A 86 -10.92 -6.71 -0.69
CA CYS A 86 -9.84 -7.04 -1.63
C CYS A 86 -10.40 -7.46 -3.01
N GLU A 87 -11.46 -8.24 -3.02
CA GLU A 87 -12.17 -8.65 -4.25
C GLU A 87 -12.81 -7.45 -4.96
N GLU A 88 -13.52 -6.57 -4.22
CA GLU A 88 -14.11 -5.34 -4.75
C GLU A 88 -13.05 -4.47 -5.44
N LEU A 89 -11.88 -4.31 -4.81
CA LEU A 89 -10.76 -3.54 -5.33
C LEU A 89 -10.00 -4.25 -6.46
N ARG A 90 -10.29 -5.54 -6.69
CA ARG A 90 -9.63 -6.39 -7.69
C ARG A 90 -8.12 -6.44 -7.48
N PHE A 91 -7.70 -6.68 -6.23
CA PHE A 91 -6.30 -6.99 -5.95
C PHE A 91 -5.87 -8.21 -6.76
N ASP A 92 -4.62 -8.25 -7.22
CA ASP A 92 -4.10 -9.38 -8.00
C ASP A 92 -3.98 -10.63 -7.14
N PHE A 93 -3.75 -10.43 -5.84
CA PHE A 93 -3.74 -11.49 -4.83
C PHE A 93 -4.06 -10.92 -3.44
N HIS A 94 -4.63 -11.76 -2.57
CA HIS A 94 -4.80 -11.42 -1.15
C HIS A 94 -4.79 -12.69 -0.30
N TYR A 95 -4.06 -12.63 0.81
CA TYR A 95 -3.91 -13.73 1.75
C TYR A 95 -4.32 -13.30 3.15
N HIS A 96 -5.18 -14.11 3.77
CA HIS A 96 -5.79 -13.84 5.06
C HIS A 96 -5.37 -14.87 6.11
N GLY A 97 -5.32 -14.48 7.38
CA GLY A 97 -4.95 -15.38 8.48
C GLY A 97 -3.46 -15.80 8.44
N VAL A 98 -2.61 -15.01 7.81
CA VAL A 98 -1.20 -15.33 7.61
C VAL A 98 -0.41 -15.03 8.88
N LYS A 99 0.12 -16.08 9.53
CA LYS A 99 0.94 -15.94 10.75
C LYS A 99 2.40 -15.57 10.45
N ASP A 100 2.94 -16.10 9.36
CA ASP A 100 4.31 -15.81 8.89
C ASP A 100 4.22 -15.10 7.54
N LYS A 101 4.16 -13.77 7.58
CA LYS A 101 4.02 -12.92 6.39
C LYS A 101 5.26 -12.99 5.49
N PHE A 102 6.45 -13.15 6.06
CA PHE A 102 7.68 -13.22 5.26
C PHE A 102 7.76 -14.54 4.49
N LYS A 103 7.41 -15.66 5.11
CA LYS A 103 7.33 -16.95 4.42
C LYS A 103 6.32 -16.88 3.27
N LYS A 104 5.13 -16.33 3.53
CA LYS A 104 4.10 -16.17 2.49
C LYS A 104 4.57 -15.29 1.34
N LEU A 105 5.24 -14.17 1.64
CA LEU A 105 5.83 -13.30 0.63
C LEU A 105 6.88 -14.05 -0.21
N SER A 106 7.77 -14.81 0.42
CA SER A 106 8.82 -15.57 -0.29
C SER A 106 8.23 -16.58 -1.27
N GLU A 107 7.22 -17.35 -0.85
CA GLU A 107 6.50 -18.29 -1.71
C GLU A 107 5.84 -17.59 -2.93
N LEU A 108 5.29 -16.39 -2.68
CA LEU A 108 4.64 -15.60 -3.71
C LEU A 108 5.65 -15.06 -4.74
N LEU A 109 6.78 -14.54 -4.27
CA LEU A 109 7.83 -13.99 -5.14
C LEU A 109 8.46 -15.06 -6.03
N GLU A 110 8.66 -16.29 -5.53
CA GLU A 110 9.10 -17.42 -6.35
C GLU A 110 8.11 -17.69 -7.50
N THR A 111 6.81 -17.67 -7.21
CA THR A 111 5.77 -17.90 -8.23
C THR A 111 5.69 -16.80 -9.27
N MET A 112 5.98 -15.55 -8.87
CA MET A 112 5.91 -14.36 -9.72
C MET A 112 7.24 -14.06 -10.43
N GLU A 113 8.30 -14.79 -10.15
CA GLU A 113 9.66 -14.53 -10.64
C GLU A 113 10.15 -13.12 -10.29
N LEU A 114 9.82 -12.65 -9.07
CA LEU A 114 10.20 -11.36 -8.53
C LEU A 114 11.20 -11.50 -7.38
N THR A 115 11.96 -10.43 -7.13
CA THR A 115 12.90 -10.32 -6.02
C THR A 115 12.34 -9.42 -4.91
N LEU A 116 12.91 -9.50 -3.72
CA LEU A 116 12.53 -8.62 -2.59
C LEU A 116 12.76 -7.14 -2.91
N ASP A 117 13.78 -6.81 -3.70
CA ASP A 117 14.10 -5.43 -4.10
C ASP A 117 13.01 -4.81 -5.00
N GLU A 118 12.13 -5.62 -5.60
CA GLU A 118 11.05 -5.19 -6.48
C GLU A 118 9.71 -5.01 -5.73
N VAL A 119 9.72 -5.22 -4.39
CA VAL A 119 8.54 -5.14 -3.53
C VAL A 119 8.52 -3.81 -2.78
N ALA A 120 7.38 -3.11 -2.83
CA ALA A 120 7.00 -2.12 -1.81
C ALA A 120 5.99 -2.77 -0.86
N TYR A 121 6.21 -2.61 0.45
CA TYR A 121 5.34 -3.18 1.48
C TYR A 121 4.93 -2.12 2.51
N LEU A 122 3.62 -2.08 2.80
CA LEU A 122 3.06 -1.26 3.88
C LEU A 122 2.69 -2.13 5.06
N GLY A 123 3.16 -1.75 6.25
CA GLY A 123 2.84 -2.43 7.51
C GLY A 123 2.95 -1.49 8.71
N ASP A 124 2.33 -1.85 9.81
CA ASP A 124 2.20 -0.99 11.00
C ASP A 124 2.61 -1.65 12.32
N ASP A 125 2.72 -2.99 12.37
CA ASP A 125 2.93 -3.70 13.62
C ASP A 125 3.99 -4.81 13.53
N LEU A 126 4.28 -5.47 14.63
CA LEU A 126 5.31 -6.49 14.84
C LEU A 126 5.29 -7.60 13.78
N ILE A 127 4.12 -8.04 13.36
CA ILE A 127 3.95 -9.12 12.38
C ILE A 127 4.50 -8.73 11.00
N ASP A 128 4.66 -7.43 10.72
CA ASP A 128 5.18 -6.90 9.46
C ASP A 128 6.70 -6.76 9.45
N LEU A 129 7.35 -6.61 10.62
CA LEU A 129 8.79 -6.38 10.70
C LEU A 129 9.66 -7.37 9.89
N PRO A 130 9.37 -8.69 9.88
CA PRO A 130 10.14 -9.63 9.09
C PRO A 130 10.10 -9.36 7.58
N VAL A 131 9.05 -8.70 7.09
CA VAL A 131 8.90 -8.25 5.69
C VAL A 131 9.54 -6.89 5.50
N LEU A 132 9.14 -5.90 6.32
CA LEU A 132 9.56 -4.50 6.22
C LEU A 132 11.09 -4.32 6.21
N THR A 133 11.80 -5.14 6.97
CA THR A 133 13.28 -5.08 7.04
C THR A 133 14.02 -5.68 5.84
N LYS A 134 13.30 -6.25 4.85
CA LYS A 134 13.91 -7.02 3.75
C LYS A 134 13.47 -6.60 2.35
N VAL A 135 12.35 -5.91 2.22
CA VAL A 135 11.83 -5.47 0.92
C VAL A 135 12.57 -4.26 0.37
N GLY A 136 12.45 -4.02 -0.93
CA GLY A 136 13.09 -2.90 -1.62
C GLY A 136 12.62 -1.53 -1.14
N LEU A 137 11.34 -1.41 -0.77
CA LEU A 137 10.77 -0.19 -0.21
C LEU A 137 9.76 -0.53 0.90
N SER A 138 10.10 -0.17 2.13
CA SER A 138 9.24 -0.36 3.30
C SER A 138 8.60 0.96 3.72
N ILE A 139 7.30 0.94 3.98
CA ILE A 139 6.49 2.12 4.30
C ILE A 139 5.64 1.82 5.53
N ALA A 140 5.52 2.79 6.44
CA ALA A 140 4.64 2.72 7.59
C ALA A 140 3.70 3.93 7.65
N PRO A 141 2.47 3.80 8.18
CA PRO A 141 1.62 4.92 8.51
C PRO A 141 2.19 5.71 9.71
N ALA A 142 1.75 6.96 9.88
CA ALA A 142 2.21 7.84 10.95
C ALA A 142 1.96 7.31 12.36
N ASP A 143 0.93 6.49 12.52
CA ASP A 143 0.49 5.89 13.77
C ASP A 143 0.91 4.44 13.95
N ALA A 144 1.82 3.94 13.11
CA ALA A 144 2.47 2.64 13.31
C ALA A 144 3.25 2.63 14.64
N VAL A 145 3.46 1.44 15.19
CA VAL A 145 4.21 1.32 16.45
C VAL A 145 5.65 1.83 16.29
N PRO A 146 6.24 2.48 17.31
CA PRO A 146 7.51 3.20 17.19
C PRO A 146 8.68 2.38 16.62
N TYR A 147 8.75 1.09 16.95
CA TYR A 147 9.82 0.22 16.45
C TYR A 147 9.61 -0.18 14.97
N VAL A 148 8.41 -0.13 14.44
CA VAL A 148 8.15 -0.26 13.00
C VAL A 148 8.58 1.03 12.30
N CYS A 149 8.18 2.20 12.83
CA CYS A 149 8.62 3.49 12.29
C CYS A 149 10.15 3.62 12.23
N ALA A 150 10.87 3.03 13.20
CA ALA A 150 12.34 3.05 13.22
C ALA A 150 13.00 2.07 12.24
N ALA A 151 12.25 1.09 11.71
CA ALA A 151 12.75 0.02 10.87
C ALA A 151 12.46 0.19 9.37
N VAL A 152 11.59 1.14 9.01
CA VAL A 152 11.16 1.35 7.61
C VAL A 152 11.96 2.43 6.90
N ASP A 153 11.92 2.40 5.57
CA ASP A 153 12.53 3.44 4.71
C ASP A 153 11.76 4.76 4.76
N TYR A 154 10.44 4.67 4.93
CA TYR A 154 9.58 5.84 4.90
C TYR A 154 8.40 5.70 5.85
N VAL A 155 8.23 6.70 6.71
CA VAL A 155 7.03 6.88 7.53
C VAL A 155 6.19 7.97 6.88
N SER A 156 5.00 7.61 6.41
CA SER A 156 4.03 8.54 5.85
C SER A 156 3.54 9.54 6.92
N PRO A 157 3.25 10.79 6.60
CA PRO A 157 2.56 11.70 7.52
C PRO A 157 1.08 11.32 7.74
N LEU A 158 0.57 10.35 6.98
CA LEU A 158 -0.82 9.90 7.04
C LEU A 158 -0.94 8.66 7.92
N SER A 159 -1.94 8.65 8.81
CA SER A 159 -2.28 7.49 9.63
C SER A 159 -2.99 6.40 8.84
N GLY A 160 -3.06 5.20 9.41
CA GLY A 160 -3.84 4.09 8.88
C GLY A 160 -5.29 4.47 8.59
N GLY A 161 -5.84 4.00 7.47
CA GLY A 161 -7.18 4.35 7.01
C GLY A 161 -7.37 5.82 6.61
N LYS A 162 -6.30 6.62 6.55
CA LYS A 162 -6.35 8.05 6.18
C LYS A 162 -5.72 8.34 4.81
N GLY A 163 -5.39 7.31 4.05
CA GLY A 163 -4.86 7.46 2.69
C GLY A 163 -3.37 7.17 2.57
N VAL A 164 -2.75 6.48 3.53
CA VAL A 164 -1.34 6.06 3.44
C VAL A 164 -1.08 5.17 2.23
N PHE A 165 -1.99 4.24 1.94
CA PHE A 165 -1.89 3.41 0.74
C PHE A 165 -1.99 4.25 -0.54
N ARG A 166 -2.89 5.25 -0.57
CA ARG A 166 -3.01 6.18 -1.68
C ARG A 166 -1.72 6.98 -1.89
N GLU A 167 -1.11 7.49 -0.86
CA GLU A 167 0.16 8.22 -0.95
C GLU A 167 1.29 7.32 -1.47
N ALA A 168 1.42 6.09 -0.96
CA ALA A 168 2.39 5.12 -1.46
C ALA A 168 2.19 4.81 -2.95
N ALA A 169 0.95 4.67 -3.38
CA ALA A 169 0.60 4.46 -4.78
C ALA A 169 0.97 5.67 -5.66
N ASP A 170 0.66 6.89 -5.20
CA ASP A 170 1.00 8.12 -5.91
C ASP A 170 2.53 8.29 -6.00
N LEU A 171 3.27 7.95 -4.94
CA LEU A 171 4.73 7.92 -4.93
C LEU A 171 5.30 6.97 -6.01
N LEU A 172 4.80 5.73 -6.08
CA LEU A 172 5.24 4.74 -7.07
C LEU A 172 4.93 5.20 -8.50
N LEU A 173 3.72 5.72 -8.75
CA LEU A 173 3.33 6.27 -10.04
C LEU A 173 4.19 7.47 -10.42
N HIS A 174 4.51 8.35 -9.47
CA HIS A 174 5.38 9.51 -9.70
C HIS A 174 6.81 9.08 -10.03
N ALA A 175 7.38 8.14 -9.27
CA ALA A 175 8.72 7.61 -9.52
C ALA A 175 8.89 6.97 -10.90
N LYS A 176 7.79 6.44 -11.48
CA LYS A 176 7.71 5.93 -12.86
C LYS A 176 7.35 7.00 -13.91
N GLY A 177 7.17 8.26 -13.50
CA GLY A 177 6.76 9.36 -14.40
C GLY A 177 5.31 9.26 -14.90
N GLN A 178 4.46 8.49 -14.23
CA GLN A 178 3.11 8.17 -14.70
C GLN A 178 1.99 8.93 -13.96
N LEU A 179 2.29 9.53 -12.79
CA LEU A 179 1.26 10.22 -12.00
C LEU A 179 0.74 11.48 -12.69
N VAL A 180 1.63 12.35 -13.19
CA VAL A 180 1.24 13.59 -13.88
C VAL A 180 0.43 13.29 -15.15
N PRO A 181 0.89 12.41 -16.07
CA PRO A 181 0.08 12.02 -17.23
C PRO A 181 -1.28 11.43 -16.87
N LEU A 182 -1.37 10.64 -15.81
CA LEU A 182 -2.63 10.09 -15.32
C LEU A 182 -3.61 11.21 -14.92
N ILE A 183 -3.17 12.14 -14.07
CA ILE A 183 -3.99 13.27 -13.62
C ILE A 183 -4.48 14.09 -14.82
N GLU A 184 -3.58 14.43 -15.74
CA GLU A 184 -3.92 15.22 -16.93
C GLU A 184 -4.90 14.49 -17.87
N SER A 185 -4.74 13.17 -18.02
CA SER A 185 -5.66 12.38 -18.84
C SER A 185 -7.06 12.31 -18.27
N LEU A 186 -7.17 12.22 -16.93
CA LEU A 186 -8.47 12.20 -16.25
C LEU A 186 -9.16 13.58 -16.28
N ALA A 187 -8.37 14.66 -16.17
CA ALA A 187 -8.89 16.01 -16.24
C ALA A 187 -9.39 16.40 -17.66
N LYS A 188 -8.85 15.78 -18.71
CA LYS A 188 -9.22 16.02 -20.13
C LYS A 188 -10.34 15.12 -20.64
N LYS A 189 -10.79 14.11 -19.88
CA LYS A 189 -11.93 13.28 -20.28
C LYS A 189 -13.18 14.16 -20.27
N GLU A 190 -13.63 14.52 -21.48
CA GLU A 190 -14.98 15.04 -21.69
C GLU A 190 -16.00 13.99 -21.22
N ALA A 191 -17.06 14.44 -20.55
CA ALA A 191 -18.12 13.61 -20.01
C ALA A 191 -18.91 12.92 -21.12
#